data_8d119c6c17f4af1f1fa3c7234402de1c
#
_entry.id   8d119c6c17f4af1f1fa3c7234402de1c
#
_cell.length_a   1.000
_cell.length_b   1.000
_cell.length_c   1.000
_cell.angle_alpha   90.00
_cell.angle_beta   90.00
_cell.angle_gamma   90.00
#
_symmetry.space_group_name_H-M   'P 1'
#
loop_
_entity.id
_entity.type
_entity.pdbx_description
1 polymer ?
#
loop_
_entity_poly.entity_id
_entity_poly.type
_entity_poly.pdbx_seq_one_letter_code
_entity_poly.pdbx_strand_id
1 'polypeptide(L)'
;MVILKKVLSFTLLVLLLASCLSLTAFAEGTSRSSVGVYIDNQRFWGGVTVKDNTTFVAIRKFSTSMYPNASVKYDYSTRTLTVTTDKLTLSAQDDQNYIVANGRYLYTESPVYMKSGVMYAPVLLMAKAFDAKISWKDQTSSFYLTRGSGGIVSGEQFYRSDEVYWLSRIIYAESGAEPLKGKIAVGNVILNRVRHSYFPNTIYGVIFDKKNGVQFSPTANGTIYKTPNSQSVIAAKICLEGYSVNRDILYFVNASVVPNSWVVKNRPLYAKIGNHSFYF
;
A
#
# COMPACT_ATOMS: atom_id res chain seq x y z
N MET A 1 -75.03 -24.84 -19.97
CA MET A 1 -74.07 -23.94 -20.71
C MET A 1 -73.40 -22.88 -19.82
N VAL A 2 -74.04 -22.44 -18.72
CA VAL A 2 -73.45 -21.40 -17.85
C VAL A 2 -72.39 -21.96 -16.89
N ILE A 3 -72.54 -23.21 -16.41
CA ILE A 3 -71.60 -23.82 -15.45
C ILE A 3 -70.27 -24.18 -16.13
N LEU A 4 -70.27 -24.61 -17.38
CA LEU A 4 -69.08 -24.97 -18.13
C LEU A 4 -68.18 -23.73 -18.43
N LYS A 5 -68.77 -22.54 -18.64
CA LYS A 5 -68.03 -21.28 -18.82
C LYS A 5 -67.38 -20.81 -17.54
N LYS A 6 -67.97 -21.03 -16.35
CA LYS A 6 -67.38 -20.65 -15.06
C LYS A 6 -66.18 -21.53 -14.67
N VAL A 7 -66.24 -22.84 -14.99
CA VAL A 7 -65.15 -23.76 -14.72
C VAL A 7 -63.94 -23.47 -15.65
N LEU A 8 -64.22 -23.17 -16.93
CA LEU A 8 -63.16 -22.82 -17.88
C LEU A 8 -62.49 -21.48 -17.55
N SER A 9 -63.24 -20.50 -17.01
CA SER A 9 -62.68 -19.22 -16.57
C SER A 9 -61.84 -19.33 -15.29
N PHE A 10 -62.21 -20.26 -14.37
CA PHE A 10 -61.46 -20.47 -13.13
C PHE A 10 -60.18 -21.26 -13.37
N THR A 11 -60.17 -22.25 -14.29
CA THR A 11 -58.98 -23.00 -14.67
C THR A 11 -57.97 -22.12 -15.42
N LEU A 12 -58.43 -21.18 -16.26
CA LEU A 12 -57.58 -20.26 -16.99
C LEU A 12 -56.92 -19.21 -16.02
N LEU A 13 -57.64 -18.77 -14.99
CA LEU A 13 -57.14 -17.86 -13.97
C LEU A 13 -56.09 -18.52 -13.07
N VAL A 14 -56.29 -19.81 -12.71
CA VAL A 14 -55.32 -20.58 -11.92
C VAL A 14 -54.04 -20.88 -12.73
N LEU A 15 -54.14 -21.14 -14.00
CA LEU A 15 -52.98 -21.32 -14.92
C LEU A 15 -52.20 -20.01 -15.13
N LEU A 16 -52.88 -18.86 -15.16
CA LEU A 16 -52.20 -17.53 -15.22
C LEU A 16 -51.54 -17.16 -13.92
N LEU A 17 -52.06 -17.53 -12.73
CA LEU A 17 -51.43 -17.32 -11.46
C LEU A 17 -50.24 -18.28 -11.22
N ALA A 18 -50.26 -19.48 -11.76
CA ALA A 18 -49.13 -20.42 -11.72
C ALA A 18 -47.94 -20.01 -12.61
N SER A 19 -48.20 -19.25 -13.67
CA SER A 19 -47.12 -18.74 -14.56
C SER A 19 -46.43 -17.49 -14.07
N CYS A 20 -47.01 -16.78 -13.06
CA CYS A 20 -46.36 -15.63 -12.43
C CYS A 20 -45.43 -15.98 -11.21
N LEU A 21 -45.40 -17.27 -10.84
CA LEU A 21 -44.59 -17.74 -9.68
C LEU A 21 -43.26 -18.38 -10.06
N SER A 22 -42.84 -18.32 -11.32
CA SER A 22 -41.60 -18.96 -11.78
C SER A 22 -40.58 -18.00 -12.42
N LEU A 23 -40.57 -16.74 -12.03
CA LEU A 23 -39.53 -15.78 -12.43
C LEU A 23 -38.99 -14.97 -11.24
N THR A 24 -38.74 -15.63 -10.13
CA THR A 24 -37.59 -15.26 -9.33
C THR A 24 -36.43 -16.13 -9.86
N ALA A 25 -35.94 -15.80 -11.03
CA ALA A 25 -34.56 -16.07 -11.32
C ALA A 25 -33.77 -15.29 -10.24
N PHE A 26 -33.40 -15.99 -9.19
CA PHE A 26 -32.24 -15.59 -8.44
C PHE A 26 -31.16 -15.41 -9.51
N ALA A 27 -30.84 -14.16 -9.85
CA ALA A 27 -29.53 -13.88 -10.36
C ALA A 27 -28.62 -14.43 -9.26
N GLU A 28 -28.11 -15.65 -9.44
CA GLU A 28 -26.92 -16.09 -8.77
C GLU A 28 -25.92 -14.98 -9.03
N GLY A 29 -25.73 -14.16 -7.99
CA GLY A 29 -24.65 -13.23 -8.00
C GLY A 29 -23.44 -14.04 -8.41
N THR A 30 -22.84 -13.70 -9.54
CA THR A 30 -21.61 -14.30 -10.04
C THR A 30 -20.73 -14.46 -8.84
N SER A 31 -20.56 -15.67 -8.35
CA SER A 31 -19.63 -16.02 -7.28
C SER A 31 -18.32 -15.43 -7.72
N ARG A 32 -17.90 -14.28 -7.12
CA ARG A 32 -16.57 -13.74 -7.35
C ARG A 32 -15.65 -14.89 -7.02
N SER A 33 -15.03 -15.47 -8.04
CA SER A 33 -14.09 -16.56 -7.88
C SER A 33 -13.15 -16.15 -6.77
N SER A 34 -13.16 -16.88 -5.65
CA SER A 34 -12.37 -16.54 -4.48
C SER A 34 -10.91 -16.55 -4.92
N VAL A 35 -10.22 -15.42 -4.77
CA VAL A 35 -8.79 -15.33 -5.11
C VAL A 35 -8.04 -16.44 -4.39
N GLY A 36 -7.35 -17.29 -5.15
CA GLY A 36 -6.51 -18.34 -4.62
C GLY A 36 -5.13 -17.81 -4.24
N VAL A 37 -4.53 -18.36 -3.19
CA VAL A 37 -3.13 -18.18 -2.85
C VAL A 37 -2.49 -19.56 -2.76
N TYR A 38 -1.39 -19.77 -3.45
CA TYR A 38 -0.66 -21.04 -3.47
C TYR A 38 0.79 -20.78 -3.02
N ILE A 39 1.30 -21.66 -2.15
CA ILE A 39 2.69 -21.65 -1.69
C ILE A 39 3.32 -22.98 -2.14
N ASP A 40 4.36 -22.92 -2.97
CA ASP A 40 5.03 -24.08 -3.59
C ASP A 40 4.00 -25.06 -4.23
N ASN A 41 3.06 -24.48 -5.01
CA ASN A 41 1.95 -25.19 -5.67
C ASN A 41 0.89 -25.81 -4.73
N GLN A 42 0.99 -25.65 -3.42
CA GLN A 42 -0.04 -26.09 -2.47
C GLN A 42 -0.96 -24.93 -2.13
N ARG A 43 -2.27 -25.17 -2.19
CA ARG A 43 -3.25 -24.13 -1.87
C ARG A 43 -3.17 -23.73 -0.40
N PHE A 44 -3.06 -22.42 -0.16
CA PHE A 44 -3.07 -21.85 1.17
C PHE A 44 -4.51 -21.62 1.64
N TRP A 45 -4.91 -22.28 2.74
CA TRP A 45 -6.24 -22.21 3.33
C TRP A 45 -6.30 -21.34 4.59
N GLY A 46 -5.23 -20.65 4.93
CA GLY A 46 -5.02 -19.94 6.19
C GLY A 46 -5.70 -18.58 6.33
N GLY A 47 -6.76 -18.29 5.58
CA GLY A 47 -7.47 -17.03 5.58
C GLY A 47 -6.94 -16.08 4.49
N VAL A 48 -7.67 -16.08 3.37
CA VAL A 48 -7.48 -15.14 2.25
C VAL A 48 -8.73 -14.29 2.15
N THR A 49 -8.58 -13.00 1.97
CA THR A 49 -9.70 -12.06 1.79
C THR A 49 -9.32 -10.99 0.78
N VAL A 50 -10.31 -10.46 0.07
CA VAL A 50 -10.12 -9.36 -0.87
C VAL A 50 -10.90 -8.15 -0.34
N LYS A 51 -10.20 -7.03 -0.21
CA LYS A 51 -10.77 -5.75 0.20
C LYS A 51 -10.15 -4.64 -0.66
N ASP A 52 -10.97 -3.75 -1.20
CA ASP A 52 -10.52 -2.60 -2.02
C ASP A 52 -9.51 -3.02 -3.11
N ASN A 53 -9.86 -4.08 -3.86
CA ASN A 53 -9.04 -4.70 -4.92
C ASN A 53 -7.65 -5.20 -4.45
N THR A 54 -7.44 -5.35 -3.15
CA THR A 54 -6.21 -5.87 -2.55
C THR A 54 -6.47 -7.22 -1.91
N THR A 55 -5.62 -8.20 -2.22
CA THR A 55 -5.67 -9.52 -1.60
C THR A 55 -4.85 -9.53 -0.32
N PHE A 56 -5.50 -9.89 0.77
CA PHE A 56 -4.91 -10.01 2.10
C PHE A 56 -4.80 -11.45 2.54
N VAL A 57 -3.82 -11.74 3.37
CA VAL A 57 -3.65 -13.03 4.04
C VAL A 57 -3.56 -12.85 5.56
N ALA A 58 -4.07 -13.81 6.30
CA ALA A 58 -3.95 -13.84 7.76
C ALA A 58 -2.46 -14.03 8.14
N ILE A 59 -1.86 -13.00 8.76
CA ILE A 59 -0.41 -12.93 9.00
C ILE A 59 0.11 -14.17 9.72
N ARG A 60 -0.53 -14.59 10.84
CA ARG A 60 -0.11 -15.77 11.62
C ARG A 60 -0.08 -17.03 10.76
N LYS A 61 -1.18 -17.33 10.08
CA LYS A 61 -1.29 -18.54 9.26
C LYS A 61 -0.34 -18.53 8.07
N PHE A 62 -0.22 -17.38 7.41
CA PHE A 62 0.72 -17.22 6.30
C PHE A 62 2.16 -17.44 6.77
N SER A 63 2.56 -16.80 7.87
CA SER A 63 3.93 -16.91 8.40
C SER A 63 4.30 -18.34 8.79
N THR A 64 3.39 -19.07 9.47
CA THR A 64 3.63 -20.49 9.83
C THR A 64 3.58 -21.41 8.62
N SER A 65 2.83 -21.06 7.55
CA SER A 65 2.87 -21.80 6.29
C SER A 65 4.16 -21.54 5.51
N MET A 66 4.69 -20.31 5.55
CA MET A 66 5.99 -19.98 4.93
C MET A 66 7.17 -20.55 5.71
N TYR A 67 7.09 -20.53 7.03
CA TYR A 67 8.13 -20.96 7.95
C TYR A 67 7.50 -21.66 9.17
N PRO A 68 7.48 -23.01 9.22
CA PRO A 68 6.72 -23.76 10.23
C PRO A 68 7.07 -23.42 11.69
N ASN A 69 8.34 -23.07 11.96
CA ASN A 69 8.84 -22.72 13.29
C ASN A 69 8.73 -21.22 13.61
N ALA A 70 7.96 -20.44 12.82
CA ALA A 70 7.75 -19.02 13.09
C ALA A 70 7.03 -18.82 14.45
N SER A 71 7.66 -18.05 15.34
CA SER A 71 7.01 -17.55 16.56
C SER A 71 6.14 -16.35 16.22
N VAL A 72 4.89 -16.33 16.68
CA VAL A 72 3.96 -15.21 16.40
C VAL A 72 3.34 -14.75 17.70
N LYS A 73 3.64 -13.51 18.10
CA LYS A 73 3.17 -12.86 19.32
C LYS A 73 2.31 -11.64 18.97
N TYR A 74 1.29 -11.36 19.77
CA TYR A 74 0.47 -10.16 19.66
C TYR A 74 0.56 -9.35 20.95
N ASP A 75 0.87 -8.07 20.82
CA ASP A 75 0.85 -7.10 21.90
C ASP A 75 -0.45 -6.29 21.83
N TYR A 76 -1.29 -6.43 22.84
CA TYR A 76 -2.59 -5.77 22.92
C TYR A 76 -2.46 -4.27 23.19
N SER A 77 -1.39 -3.83 23.88
CA SER A 77 -1.18 -2.42 24.23
C SER A 77 -0.83 -1.58 23.02
N THR A 78 0.00 -2.13 22.13
CA THR A 78 0.44 -1.46 20.89
C THR A 78 -0.36 -1.90 19.67
N ARG A 79 -1.26 -2.88 19.81
CA ARG A 79 -2.00 -3.51 18.70
C ARG A 79 -1.08 -4.05 17.61
N THR A 80 0.09 -4.58 18.00
CA THR A 80 1.15 -5.02 17.09
C THR A 80 1.30 -6.54 17.14
N LEU A 81 1.31 -7.15 15.95
CA LEU A 81 1.67 -8.55 15.77
C LEU A 81 3.12 -8.64 15.31
N THR A 82 3.91 -9.46 16.01
CA THR A 82 5.32 -9.72 15.68
C THR A 82 5.49 -11.19 15.27
N VAL A 83 6.14 -11.39 14.12
CA VAL A 83 6.61 -12.71 13.66
C VAL A 83 8.12 -12.75 13.78
N THR A 84 8.65 -13.83 14.35
CA THR A 84 10.09 -14.04 14.49
C THR A 84 10.47 -15.42 13.99
N THR A 85 11.47 -15.46 13.11
CA THR A 85 12.18 -16.67 12.66
C THR A 85 13.69 -16.46 12.83
N ASP A 86 14.51 -17.38 12.41
CA ASP A 86 15.98 -17.21 12.31
C ASP A 86 16.40 -16.21 11.20
N LYS A 87 15.50 -15.94 10.23
CA LYS A 87 15.74 -15.09 9.04
C LYS A 87 14.95 -13.79 9.04
N LEU A 88 13.85 -13.71 9.81
CA LEU A 88 12.89 -12.63 9.72
C LEU A 88 12.40 -12.19 11.10
N THR A 89 12.48 -10.88 11.36
CA THR A 89 11.65 -10.20 12.34
C THR A 89 10.70 -9.28 11.59
N LEU A 90 9.39 -9.60 11.65
CA LEU A 90 8.33 -8.82 11.02
C LEU A 90 7.41 -8.26 12.09
N SER A 91 7.09 -6.96 12.01
CA SER A 91 6.03 -6.35 12.81
C SER A 91 4.95 -5.72 11.91
N ALA A 92 3.71 -5.91 12.32
CA ALA A 92 2.53 -5.37 11.67
C ALA A 92 1.61 -4.81 12.74
N GLN A 93 1.23 -3.54 12.62
CA GLN A 93 0.32 -2.87 13.54
C GLN A 93 -1.03 -2.65 12.86
N ASP A 94 -2.10 -2.84 13.60
CA ASP A 94 -3.46 -2.61 13.11
C ASP A 94 -3.65 -1.15 12.68
N ASP A 95 -4.30 -0.95 11.52
CA ASP A 95 -4.54 0.36 10.89
C ASP A 95 -3.29 1.09 10.36
N GLN A 96 -2.16 0.37 10.21
CA GLN A 96 -0.95 0.94 9.62
C GLN A 96 -0.84 0.63 8.11
N ASN A 97 -0.40 1.63 7.35
CA ASN A 97 -0.16 1.51 5.90
C ASN A 97 1.22 0.90 5.57
N TYR A 98 1.87 0.23 6.49
CA TYR A 98 3.12 -0.47 6.26
C TYR A 98 3.31 -1.63 7.24
N ILE A 99 4.16 -2.57 6.87
CA ILE A 99 4.75 -3.54 7.78
C ILE A 99 6.26 -3.29 7.86
N VAL A 100 6.90 -3.70 8.96
CA VAL A 100 8.35 -3.63 9.10
C VAL A 100 8.92 -5.03 9.07
N ALA A 101 9.81 -5.32 8.13
CA ALA A 101 10.45 -6.60 7.95
C ALA A 101 11.98 -6.42 7.98
N ASN A 102 12.66 -6.98 8.98
CA ASN A 102 14.11 -6.82 9.17
C ASN A 102 14.57 -5.34 9.14
N GLY A 103 13.76 -4.43 9.72
CA GLY A 103 14.05 -2.99 9.74
C GLY A 103 13.73 -2.25 8.42
N ARG A 104 13.14 -2.92 7.44
CA ARG A 104 12.68 -2.34 6.17
C ARG A 104 11.18 -2.03 6.24
N TYR A 105 10.77 -0.86 5.72
CA TYR A 105 9.41 -0.34 5.81
C TYR A 105 8.66 -0.55 4.50
N LEU A 106 7.86 -1.61 4.44
CA LEU A 106 7.10 -2.00 3.24
C LEU A 106 5.72 -1.36 3.27
N TYR A 107 5.49 -0.38 2.42
CA TYR A 107 4.26 0.42 2.39
C TYR A 107 3.16 -0.20 1.52
N THR A 108 1.91 0.11 1.86
CA THR A 108 0.69 -0.25 1.13
C THR A 108 -0.36 0.85 1.25
N GLU A 109 -1.13 1.07 0.19
CA GLU A 109 -2.31 1.96 0.24
C GLU A 109 -3.46 1.36 1.08
N SER A 110 -3.57 0.03 1.10
CA SER A 110 -4.59 -0.69 1.87
C SER A 110 -3.99 -1.12 3.22
N PRO A 111 -4.40 -0.52 4.35
CA PRO A 111 -3.75 -0.74 5.64
C PRO A 111 -3.90 -2.20 6.12
N VAL A 112 -2.94 -2.61 6.95
CA VAL A 112 -3.07 -3.79 7.81
C VAL A 112 -4.33 -3.64 8.66
N TYR A 113 -5.10 -4.69 8.84
CA TYR A 113 -6.32 -4.59 9.63
C TYR A 113 -6.59 -5.84 10.48
N MET A 114 -7.31 -5.63 11.58
CA MET A 114 -7.83 -6.69 12.45
C MET A 114 -9.29 -6.99 12.12
N LYS A 115 -9.63 -8.29 11.96
CA LYS A 115 -11.01 -8.75 11.81
C LYS A 115 -11.21 -10.04 12.63
N SER A 116 -12.19 -10.03 13.53
CA SER A 116 -12.52 -11.20 14.38
C SER A 116 -11.29 -11.83 15.07
N GLY A 117 -10.41 -11.00 15.63
CA GLY A 117 -9.18 -11.45 16.31
C GLY A 117 -8.05 -11.93 15.39
N VAL A 118 -8.20 -11.79 14.07
CA VAL A 118 -7.19 -12.17 13.08
C VAL A 118 -6.66 -10.93 12.39
N MET A 119 -5.33 -10.77 12.36
CA MET A 119 -4.66 -9.67 11.66
C MET A 119 -4.31 -10.07 10.24
N TYR A 120 -4.63 -9.19 9.31
CA TYR A 120 -4.45 -9.37 7.86
C TYR A 120 -3.50 -8.31 7.29
N ALA A 121 -2.63 -8.75 6.38
CA ALA A 121 -1.76 -7.87 5.59
C ALA A 121 -1.85 -8.22 4.10
N PRO A 122 -1.57 -7.26 3.20
CA PRO A 122 -1.51 -7.54 1.75
C PRO A 122 -0.53 -8.66 1.42
N VAL A 123 -0.96 -9.61 0.60
CA VAL A 123 -0.16 -10.80 0.22
C VAL A 123 1.18 -10.42 -0.41
N LEU A 124 1.23 -9.32 -1.18
CA LEU A 124 2.46 -8.83 -1.81
C LEU A 124 3.50 -8.38 -0.79
N LEU A 125 3.07 -7.70 0.29
CA LEU A 125 3.99 -7.30 1.36
C LEU A 125 4.50 -8.52 2.14
N MET A 126 3.62 -9.47 2.41
CA MET A 126 4.00 -10.71 3.09
C MET A 126 4.97 -11.53 2.24
N ALA A 127 4.73 -11.66 0.94
CA ALA A 127 5.66 -12.32 0.03
C ALA A 127 7.04 -11.64 0.03
N LYS A 128 7.07 -10.31 -0.08
CA LYS A 128 8.31 -9.52 -0.04
C LYS A 128 9.04 -9.70 1.29
N ALA A 129 8.33 -9.67 2.43
CA ALA A 129 8.95 -9.84 3.75
C ALA A 129 9.65 -11.20 3.91
N PHE A 130 9.08 -12.27 3.36
CA PHE A 130 9.65 -13.62 3.36
C PHE A 130 10.64 -13.88 2.21
N ASP A 131 10.97 -12.86 1.42
CA ASP A 131 11.80 -12.98 0.21
C ASP A 131 11.27 -14.03 -0.79
N ALA A 132 9.96 -14.21 -0.83
CA ALA A 132 9.31 -15.15 -1.72
C ALA A 132 9.09 -14.55 -3.11
N LYS A 133 9.29 -15.35 -4.15
CA LYS A 133 8.84 -15.00 -5.50
C LYS A 133 7.33 -15.13 -5.58
N ILE A 134 6.66 -14.14 -6.17
CA ILE A 134 5.20 -14.13 -6.32
C ILE A 134 4.83 -13.81 -7.77
N SER A 135 3.83 -14.51 -8.28
CA SER A 135 3.23 -14.26 -9.60
C SER A 135 1.72 -14.37 -9.53
N TRP A 136 1.04 -13.65 -10.40
CA TRP A 136 -0.39 -13.75 -10.61
C TRP A 136 -0.69 -14.57 -11.86
N LYS A 137 -1.72 -15.44 -11.81
CA LYS A 137 -2.23 -16.17 -12.96
C LYS A 137 -3.70 -15.81 -13.18
N ASP A 138 -3.99 -15.13 -14.29
CA ASP A 138 -5.34 -14.69 -14.65
C ASP A 138 -6.31 -15.86 -14.82
N GLN A 139 -5.85 -16.95 -15.44
CA GLN A 139 -6.68 -18.13 -15.73
C GLN A 139 -7.29 -18.77 -14.48
N THR A 140 -6.60 -18.65 -13.35
CA THR A 140 -7.03 -19.22 -12.06
C THR A 140 -7.40 -18.15 -11.03
N SER A 141 -7.30 -16.86 -11.40
CA SER A 141 -7.46 -15.72 -10.48
C SER A 141 -6.72 -15.94 -9.17
N SER A 142 -5.43 -16.30 -9.24
CA SER A 142 -4.67 -16.75 -8.08
C SER A 142 -3.23 -16.24 -8.06
N PHE A 143 -2.73 -16.01 -6.84
CA PHE A 143 -1.31 -15.79 -6.56
C PHE A 143 -0.59 -17.12 -6.35
N TYR A 144 0.58 -17.24 -6.96
CA TYR A 144 1.51 -18.35 -6.78
C TYR A 144 2.81 -17.83 -6.18
N LEU A 145 3.15 -18.36 -5.02
CA LEU A 145 4.37 -18.03 -4.29
C LEU A 145 5.32 -19.25 -4.31
N THR A 146 6.60 -18.94 -4.51
CA THR A 146 7.70 -19.90 -4.28
C THR A 146 8.55 -19.34 -3.16
N ARG A 147 8.83 -20.17 -2.13
CA ARG A 147 9.67 -19.77 -1.01
C ARG A 147 11.05 -19.34 -1.51
N GLY A 148 11.57 -18.27 -0.90
CA GLY A 148 12.93 -17.80 -1.09
C GLY A 148 13.81 -18.08 0.12
N SER A 149 14.62 -17.09 0.52
CA SER A 149 15.57 -17.22 1.64
C SER A 149 14.92 -17.33 3.02
N GLY A 150 13.62 -16.99 3.14
CA GLY A 150 12.86 -16.96 4.39
C GLY A 150 12.77 -15.57 5.05
N GLY A 151 13.51 -14.59 4.55
CA GLY A 151 13.46 -13.21 5.01
C GLY A 151 14.28 -12.28 4.14
N ILE A 152 13.77 -11.07 3.87
CA ILE A 152 14.52 -10.06 3.11
C ILE A 152 15.77 -9.61 3.88
N VAL A 153 16.78 -9.13 3.15
CA VAL A 153 17.99 -8.52 3.74
C VAL A 153 17.62 -7.40 4.72
N SER A 154 18.46 -7.20 5.74
CA SER A 154 18.18 -6.21 6.78
C SER A 154 18.19 -4.78 6.24
N GLY A 155 17.48 -3.87 6.92
CA GLY A 155 17.49 -2.45 6.59
C GLY A 155 18.88 -1.83 6.71
N GLU A 156 19.73 -2.32 7.61
CA GLU A 156 21.12 -1.88 7.75
C GLU A 156 21.97 -2.18 6.52
N GLN A 157 21.71 -3.32 5.85
CA GLN A 157 22.40 -3.69 4.62
C GLN A 157 21.76 -3.06 3.39
N PHE A 158 20.45 -2.78 3.43
CA PHE A 158 19.70 -2.29 2.27
C PHE A 158 19.78 -0.79 2.10
N TYR A 159 19.62 -0.01 3.19
CA TYR A 159 19.62 1.43 3.12
C TYR A 159 21.04 2.00 3.20
N ARG A 160 21.37 2.90 2.30
CA ARG A 160 22.55 3.73 2.45
C ARG A 160 22.30 4.79 3.52
N SER A 161 23.19 4.87 4.50
CA SER A 161 23.04 5.78 5.66
C SER A 161 23.01 7.27 5.25
N ASP A 162 23.80 7.66 4.27
CA ASP A 162 23.82 9.02 3.70
C ASP A 162 22.50 9.38 3.02
N GLU A 163 21.87 8.45 2.30
CA GLU A 163 20.57 8.67 1.65
C GLU A 163 19.45 8.82 2.67
N VAL A 164 19.41 7.95 3.68
CA VAL A 164 18.44 8.09 4.78
C VAL A 164 18.65 9.40 5.53
N TYR A 165 19.90 9.77 5.79
CA TYR A 165 20.26 11.01 6.50
C TYR A 165 19.71 12.25 5.79
N TRP A 166 19.97 12.42 4.51
CA TRP A 166 19.54 13.61 3.79
C TRP A 166 18.08 13.60 3.41
N LEU A 167 17.55 12.46 2.95
CA LEU A 167 16.14 12.36 2.55
C LEU A 167 15.19 12.57 3.74
N SER A 168 15.50 12.01 4.91
CA SER A 168 14.66 12.21 6.09
C SER A 168 14.65 13.67 6.58
N ARG A 169 15.78 14.37 6.48
CA ARG A 169 15.90 15.77 6.88
C ARG A 169 15.14 16.71 5.96
N ILE A 170 15.25 16.53 4.64
CA ILE A 170 14.49 17.38 3.72
C ILE A 170 12.99 17.12 3.85
N ILE A 171 12.57 15.86 3.99
CA ILE A 171 11.16 15.51 4.28
C ILE A 171 10.68 16.19 5.57
N TYR A 172 11.49 16.16 6.63
CA TYR A 172 11.13 16.80 7.89
C TYR A 172 11.02 18.31 7.76
N ALA A 173 12.00 18.95 7.14
CA ALA A 173 12.06 20.39 7.00
C ALA A 173 10.92 20.96 6.13
N GLU A 174 10.52 20.24 5.08
CA GLU A 174 9.48 20.66 4.15
C GLU A 174 8.07 20.20 4.58
N SER A 175 7.95 19.06 5.25
CA SER A 175 6.66 18.40 5.49
C SER A 175 6.51 17.79 6.88
N GLY A 176 7.24 18.27 7.88
CA GLY A 176 7.27 17.67 9.23
C GLY A 176 5.91 17.54 9.91
N ALA A 177 4.94 18.42 9.62
CA ALA A 177 3.58 18.37 10.14
C ALA A 177 2.57 17.65 9.21
N GLU A 178 2.99 17.25 7.99
CA GLU A 178 2.11 16.59 7.04
C GLU A 178 1.81 15.12 7.43
N PRO A 179 0.71 14.53 6.95
CA PRO A 179 0.46 13.10 7.10
C PRO A 179 1.53 12.28 6.38
N LEU A 180 1.69 11.00 6.76
CA LEU A 180 2.71 10.11 6.21
C LEU A 180 2.75 10.10 4.67
N LYS A 181 1.58 10.03 4.02
CA LYS A 181 1.48 10.07 2.55
C LYS A 181 2.00 11.39 1.96
N GLY A 182 1.79 12.53 2.62
CA GLY A 182 2.34 13.83 2.22
C GLY A 182 3.88 13.86 2.33
N LYS A 183 4.41 13.33 3.43
CA LYS A 183 5.86 13.16 3.62
C LYS A 183 6.50 12.27 2.54
N ILE A 184 5.86 11.14 2.23
CA ILE A 184 6.29 10.24 1.16
C ILE A 184 6.27 10.97 -0.19
N ALA A 185 5.21 11.73 -0.49
CA ALA A 185 5.11 12.49 -1.74
C ALA A 185 6.25 13.51 -1.90
N VAL A 186 6.62 14.24 -0.82
CA VAL A 186 7.79 15.13 -0.82
C VAL A 186 9.07 14.34 -1.09
N GLY A 187 9.28 13.20 -0.43
CA GLY A 187 10.43 12.32 -0.68
C GLY A 187 10.46 11.79 -2.12
N ASN A 188 9.30 11.49 -2.70
CA ASN A 188 9.20 11.06 -4.10
C ASN A 188 9.62 12.17 -5.07
N VAL A 189 9.27 13.44 -4.82
CA VAL A 189 9.76 14.55 -5.66
C VAL A 189 11.27 14.59 -5.67
N ILE A 190 11.94 14.43 -4.51
CA ILE A 190 13.41 14.37 -4.45
C ILE A 190 13.95 13.21 -5.31
N LEU A 191 13.41 11.98 -5.11
CA LEU A 191 13.88 10.80 -5.85
C LEU A 191 13.52 10.83 -7.35
N ASN A 192 12.41 11.47 -7.74
CA ASN A 192 12.06 11.69 -9.13
C ASN A 192 13.05 12.65 -9.79
N ARG A 193 13.42 13.74 -9.11
CA ARG A 193 14.45 14.67 -9.59
C ARG A 193 15.80 13.97 -9.76
N VAL A 194 16.22 13.12 -8.83
CA VAL A 194 17.46 12.31 -8.96
C VAL A 194 17.47 11.47 -10.24
N ARG A 195 16.32 10.97 -10.68
CA ARG A 195 16.17 10.16 -11.90
C ARG A 195 15.99 10.99 -13.18
N HIS A 196 15.67 12.26 -13.05
CA HIS A 196 15.35 13.12 -14.18
C HIS A 196 16.60 13.87 -14.65
N SER A 197 16.88 13.88 -15.95
CA SER A 197 18.10 14.43 -16.56
C SER A 197 18.35 15.92 -16.31
N TYR A 198 17.32 16.67 -15.96
CA TYR A 198 17.42 18.11 -15.66
C TYR A 198 18.05 18.43 -14.31
N PHE A 199 18.06 17.46 -13.39
CA PHE A 199 18.47 17.64 -12.01
C PHE A 199 19.75 16.85 -11.69
N PRO A 200 20.45 17.17 -10.60
CA PRO A 200 21.55 16.34 -10.11
C PRO A 200 21.11 14.88 -9.85
N ASN A 201 22.03 13.94 -10.06
CA ASN A 201 21.77 12.50 -9.98
C ASN A 201 21.98 11.89 -8.57
N THR A 202 22.02 12.72 -7.53
CA THR A 202 22.12 12.28 -6.13
C THR A 202 21.13 13.03 -5.25
N ILE A 203 20.69 12.42 -4.15
CA ILE A 203 19.78 13.04 -3.17
C ILE A 203 20.39 14.33 -2.63
N TYR A 204 21.66 14.29 -2.21
CA TYR A 204 22.37 15.47 -1.75
C TYR A 204 22.44 16.56 -2.83
N GLY A 205 22.80 16.20 -4.05
CA GLY A 205 22.87 17.12 -5.18
C GLY A 205 21.56 17.82 -5.46
N VAL A 206 20.42 17.07 -5.46
CA VAL A 206 19.08 17.66 -5.66
C VAL A 206 18.69 18.61 -4.52
N ILE A 207 18.98 18.25 -3.27
CA ILE A 207 18.65 19.08 -2.10
C ILE A 207 19.41 20.40 -2.13
N PHE A 208 20.70 20.37 -2.45
CA PHE A 208 21.58 21.54 -2.43
C PHE A 208 21.79 22.19 -3.80
N ASP A 209 20.99 21.81 -4.80
CA ASP A 209 21.03 22.43 -6.14
C ASP A 209 20.76 23.94 -6.07
N LYS A 210 21.63 24.73 -6.72
CA LYS A 210 21.53 26.18 -6.81
C LYS A 210 21.54 26.68 -8.25
N LYS A 211 21.52 25.77 -9.26
CA LYS A 211 21.61 26.12 -10.68
C LYS A 211 20.58 27.18 -11.10
N ASN A 212 19.35 27.08 -10.59
CA ASN A 212 18.26 28.01 -10.84
C ASN A 212 17.79 28.71 -9.54
N GLY A 213 18.72 29.06 -8.65
CA GLY A 213 18.44 29.55 -7.32
C GLY A 213 18.27 28.45 -6.28
N VAL A 214 18.12 28.84 -5.01
CA VAL A 214 17.91 27.88 -3.90
C VAL A 214 16.60 27.12 -4.11
N GLN A 215 16.71 25.80 -4.29
CA GLN A 215 15.54 24.97 -4.57
C GLN A 215 14.72 24.67 -3.30
N PHE A 216 15.37 24.58 -2.15
CA PHE A 216 14.75 24.28 -0.86
C PHE A 216 15.21 25.27 0.19
N SER A 217 14.30 26.11 0.67
CA SER A 217 14.58 27.14 1.68
C SER A 217 15.27 26.61 2.96
N PRO A 218 15.01 25.37 3.42
CA PRO A 218 15.71 24.75 4.54
C PRO A 218 17.23 24.70 4.40
N THR A 219 17.76 24.67 3.19
CA THR A 219 19.23 24.69 2.94
C THR A 219 19.84 26.05 3.16
N ALA A 220 19.08 27.14 2.97
CA ALA A 220 19.52 28.51 3.18
C ALA A 220 19.39 28.96 4.65
N ASN A 221 18.30 28.55 5.32
CA ASN A 221 18.02 28.97 6.69
C ASN A 221 18.53 27.98 7.76
N GLY A 222 19.19 26.89 7.35
CA GLY A 222 19.79 25.88 8.25
C GLY A 222 18.82 24.90 8.87
N THR A 223 17.50 24.96 8.58
CA THR A 223 16.52 24.02 9.17
C THR A 223 16.71 22.59 8.66
N ILE A 224 17.41 22.39 7.53
CA ILE A 224 17.80 21.06 7.01
C ILE A 224 18.66 20.26 8.02
N TYR A 225 19.37 20.90 8.92
CA TYR A 225 20.22 20.23 9.92
C TYR A 225 19.50 19.81 11.18
N LYS A 226 18.21 20.16 11.34
CA LYS A 226 17.41 19.70 12.47
C LYS A 226 17.22 18.18 12.44
N THR A 227 17.15 17.56 13.62
CA THR A 227 16.87 16.13 13.75
C THR A 227 15.46 15.83 13.26
N PRO A 228 15.28 14.93 12.28
CA PRO A 228 13.97 14.56 11.79
C PRO A 228 13.17 13.77 12.81
N ASN A 229 11.85 13.91 12.81
CA ASN A 229 10.98 13.06 13.59
C ASN A 229 10.91 11.63 13.00
N SER A 230 10.44 10.68 13.81
CA SER A 230 10.36 9.26 13.41
C SER A 230 9.55 9.04 12.13
N GLN A 231 8.44 9.76 11.94
CA GLN A 231 7.62 9.64 10.74
C GLN A 231 8.32 10.11 9.46
N SER A 232 9.19 11.12 9.55
CA SER A 232 9.98 11.57 8.41
C SER A 232 11.09 10.57 8.05
N VAL A 233 11.67 9.89 9.04
CA VAL A 233 12.61 8.77 8.80
C VAL A 233 11.90 7.58 8.17
N ILE A 234 10.70 7.23 8.65
CA ILE A 234 9.86 6.17 8.08
C ILE A 234 9.52 6.50 6.62
N ALA A 235 9.07 7.73 6.34
CA ALA A 235 8.74 8.18 4.98
C ALA A 235 9.96 8.08 4.04
N ALA A 236 11.14 8.49 4.49
CA ALA A 236 12.38 8.36 3.70
C ALA A 236 12.68 6.88 3.38
N LYS A 237 12.59 5.99 4.36
CA LYS A 237 12.81 4.55 4.15
C LYS A 237 11.77 3.95 3.19
N ILE A 238 10.49 4.33 3.30
CA ILE A 238 9.43 3.90 2.36
C ILE A 238 9.75 4.36 0.93
N CYS A 239 10.20 5.60 0.74
CA CYS A 239 10.63 6.10 -0.57
C CYS A 239 11.82 5.30 -1.14
N LEU A 240 12.81 5.00 -0.29
CA LEU A 240 13.99 4.18 -0.67
C LEU A 240 13.63 2.72 -0.94
N GLU A 241 12.52 2.19 -0.38
CA GLU A 241 11.94 0.90 -0.77
C GLU A 241 11.35 0.87 -2.18
N GLY A 242 11.27 2.05 -2.84
CA GLY A 242 10.76 2.21 -4.19
C GLY A 242 9.27 2.55 -4.26
N TYR A 243 8.59 2.76 -3.14
CA TYR A 243 7.20 3.22 -3.19
C TYR A 243 7.13 4.66 -3.70
N SER A 244 6.21 4.90 -4.63
CA SER A 244 5.98 6.23 -5.21
C SER A 244 4.49 6.48 -5.38
N VAL A 245 4.02 7.66 -4.91
CA VAL A 245 2.65 8.12 -5.18
C VAL A 245 2.44 8.44 -6.66
N ASN A 246 3.50 8.93 -7.31
CA ASN A 246 3.59 9.12 -8.75
C ASN A 246 5.07 9.34 -9.14
N ARG A 247 5.53 8.74 -10.23
CA ARG A 247 6.95 8.76 -10.65
C ARG A 247 7.37 9.99 -11.44
N ASP A 248 6.40 10.85 -11.83
CA ASP A 248 6.63 11.98 -12.73
C ASP A 248 6.43 13.34 -12.04
N ILE A 249 5.98 13.36 -10.77
CA ILE A 249 5.89 14.61 -10.01
C ILE A 249 7.28 15.17 -9.72
N LEU A 250 7.53 16.42 -10.09
CA LEU A 250 8.82 17.09 -9.94
C LEU A 250 8.75 18.32 -9.04
N TYR A 251 7.55 18.82 -8.72
CA TYR A 251 7.35 20.03 -7.94
C TYR A 251 6.28 19.83 -6.87
N PHE A 252 6.41 20.58 -5.79
CA PHE A 252 5.36 20.76 -4.80
C PHE A 252 5.39 22.18 -4.22
N VAL A 253 4.24 22.67 -3.85
CA VAL A 253 4.09 23.95 -3.13
C VAL A 253 2.86 23.89 -2.23
N ASN A 254 2.82 24.69 -1.19
CA ASN A 254 1.57 25.02 -0.53
C ASN A 254 0.84 26.12 -1.33
N ALA A 255 -0.02 25.71 -2.28
CA ALA A 255 -0.71 26.63 -3.18
C ALA A 255 -1.64 27.63 -2.46
N SER A 256 -2.07 27.33 -1.23
CA SER A 256 -2.85 28.26 -0.42
C SER A 256 -2.00 29.42 0.11
N VAL A 257 -0.69 29.20 0.30
CA VAL A 257 0.26 30.22 0.76
C VAL A 257 0.87 31.00 -0.41
N VAL A 258 1.16 30.31 -1.52
CA VAL A 258 1.82 30.89 -2.71
C VAL A 258 1.01 30.66 -3.99
N PRO A 259 -0.25 31.15 -4.09
CA PRO A 259 -1.13 30.85 -5.23
C PRO A 259 -0.59 31.38 -6.56
N ASN A 260 0.27 32.36 -6.52
CA ASN A 260 0.85 33.01 -7.70
C ASN A 260 2.25 32.50 -8.06
N SER A 261 2.72 31.42 -7.43
CA SER A 261 4.04 30.85 -7.76
C SER A 261 4.12 30.39 -9.21
N TRP A 262 5.35 30.40 -9.76
CA TRP A 262 5.59 29.91 -11.12
C TRP A 262 5.09 28.47 -11.32
N VAL A 263 5.27 27.59 -10.33
CA VAL A 263 4.82 26.20 -10.38
C VAL A 263 3.30 26.13 -10.57
N VAL A 264 2.53 26.86 -9.76
CA VAL A 264 1.05 26.87 -9.85
C VAL A 264 0.57 27.35 -11.21
N LYS A 265 1.26 28.34 -11.80
CA LYS A 265 0.85 28.95 -13.09
C LYS A 265 1.29 28.13 -14.31
N ASN A 266 2.35 27.34 -14.22
CA ASN A 266 3.02 26.77 -15.40
C ASN A 266 3.11 25.24 -15.39
N ARG A 267 2.67 24.56 -14.33
CA ARG A 267 2.77 23.09 -14.23
C ARG A 267 1.41 22.45 -14.03
N PRO A 268 1.13 21.32 -14.70
CA PRO A 268 -0.09 20.56 -14.48
C PRO A 268 -0.12 20.01 -13.05
N LEU A 269 -1.27 20.21 -12.38
CA LEU A 269 -1.51 19.66 -11.05
C LEU A 269 -1.70 18.14 -11.13
N TYR A 270 -0.93 17.41 -10.31
CA TYR A 270 -1.19 15.99 -10.07
C TYR A 270 -2.26 15.79 -9.00
N ALA A 271 -2.01 16.26 -7.78
CA ALA A 271 -2.92 16.10 -6.63
C ALA A 271 -2.56 17.04 -5.49
N LYS A 272 -3.53 17.26 -4.60
CA LYS A 272 -3.29 17.84 -3.27
C LYS A 272 -3.22 16.71 -2.25
N ILE A 273 -2.13 16.65 -1.46
CA ILE A 273 -1.93 15.67 -0.38
C ILE A 273 -1.52 16.46 0.86
N GLY A 274 -2.37 16.43 1.90
CA GLY A 274 -2.22 17.33 3.04
C GLY A 274 -2.34 18.79 2.61
N ASN A 275 -1.40 19.65 3.02
CA ASN A 275 -1.34 21.05 2.65
C ASN A 275 -0.56 21.31 1.35
N HIS A 276 0.13 20.33 0.81
CA HIS A 276 0.91 20.46 -0.42
C HIS A 276 0.13 20.04 -1.67
N SER A 277 0.29 20.84 -2.72
CA SER A 277 -0.11 20.51 -4.09
C SER A 277 1.13 20.06 -4.86
N PHE A 278 1.03 18.91 -5.55
CA PHE A 278 2.12 18.27 -6.30
C PHE A 278 1.88 18.43 -7.80
N TYR A 279 2.94 18.64 -8.57
CA TYR A 279 2.89 19.00 -9.99
C TYR A 279 3.94 18.22 -10.79
N PHE A 280 3.63 18.07 -12.11
CA PHE A 280 4.54 17.45 -13.10
C PHE A 280 5.65 18.39 -13.58
#